data_ac6362db74f87b0025dc990346a67e9f
#
_entry.id   ac6362db74f87b0025dc990346a67e9f
#
_cell.length_a   1.000
_cell.length_b   1.000
_cell.length_c   1.000
_cell.angle_alpha   90.00
_cell.angle_beta   90.00
_cell.angle_gamma   90.00
#
_symmetry.space_group_name_H-M   'P 1'
#
loop_
_entity.id
_entity.type
_entity.pdbx_description
1 polymer ?
#
loop_
_entity_poly.entity_id
_entity_poly.type
_entity_poly.pdbx_seq_one_letter_code
_entity_poly.pdbx_strand_id
1 'polypeptide(L)'
;MKLIILGSGTSQGVPVIGCRCAVCTSKDPRDNRLRTSAMLEWDDIRLVIDAGPDFRYQMLRTGVRHIDAILLTHEHKDHIGGLDDVRAFNFVDYPTIHRIDVFGTRQTLKCVRKDRSEERRV
;
A
#
# COMPACT_ATOMS: atom_id res chain seq x y z
N MET A 1 21.12 -1.53 -1.41
CA MET A 1 19.74 -1.05 -1.19
C MET A 1 19.02 -0.90 -2.53
N LYS A 2 17.78 -1.27 -2.57
CA LYS A 2 16.96 -1.22 -3.78
C LYS A 2 15.66 -0.47 -3.46
N LEU A 3 15.31 0.49 -4.31
CA LEU A 3 14.04 1.20 -4.22
C LEU A 3 13.14 0.74 -5.38
N ILE A 4 11.96 0.26 -5.04
CA ILE A 4 10.98 -0.19 -6.03
C ILE A 4 9.80 0.75 -5.96
N ILE A 5 9.48 1.41 -7.08
CA ILE A 5 8.28 2.26 -7.16
C ILE A 5 7.08 1.34 -7.41
N LEU A 6 6.17 1.29 -6.46
CA LEU A 6 4.97 0.47 -6.54
C LEU A 6 3.83 1.20 -7.26
N GLY A 7 3.81 2.50 -7.13
CA GLY A 7 2.86 3.35 -7.82
C GLY A 7 3.36 4.77 -7.89
N SER A 8 3.13 5.43 -9.02
CA SER A 8 3.60 6.80 -9.29
C SER A 8 2.45 7.77 -9.57
N GLY A 9 1.22 7.36 -9.36
CA GLY A 9 0.04 8.20 -9.56
C GLY A 9 -0.30 9.04 -8.34
N THR A 10 -1.27 9.90 -8.54
CA THR A 10 -1.87 10.69 -7.46
C THR A 10 -2.96 9.88 -6.74
N SER A 11 -3.76 10.56 -5.91
CA SER A 11 -4.81 9.91 -5.12
C SER A 11 -5.83 9.11 -5.92
N GLN A 12 -6.03 9.44 -7.19
CA GLN A 12 -6.99 8.75 -8.06
C GLN A 12 -6.33 7.73 -9.00
N GLY A 13 -5.02 7.77 -9.14
CA GLY A 13 -4.31 6.96 -10.12
C GLY A 13 -4.62 7.39 -11.56
N VAL A 14 -4.12 6.63 -12.52
CA VAL A 14 -4.42 6.81 -13.95
C VAL A 14 -4.70 5.43 -14.55
N PRO A 15 -5.78 5.22 -15.28
CA PRO A 15 -6.82 6.17 -15.67
C PRO A 15 -7.72 6.61 -14.51
N VAL A 16 -8.21 7.83 -14.61
CA VAL A 16 -9.20 8.37 -13.66
C VAL A 16 -10.60 7.97 -14.14
N ILE A 17 -11.44 7.54 -13.21
CA ILE A 17 -12.82 7.13 -13.51
C ILE A 17 -13.55 8.27 -14.24
N GLY A 18 -14.10 7.96 -15.41
CA GLY A 18 -14.87 8.91 -16.20
C GLY A 18 -14.05 9.90 -17.02
N CYS A 19 -12.74 9.90 -16.90
CA CYS A 19 -11.88 10.79 -17.69
C CYS A 19 -11.74 10.28 -19.11
N ARG A 20 -11.92 11.16 -20.09
CA ARG A 20 -11.86 10.83 -21.53
C ARG A 20 -10.61 11.39 -22.21
N CYS A 21 -9.62 11.87 -21.47
CA CYS A 21 -8.39 12.37 -22.06
C CYS A 21 -7.61 11.26 -22.77
N ALA A 22 -6.66 11.64 -23.61
CA ALA A 22 -5.88 10.69 -24.39
C ALA A 22 -5.13 9.68 -23.52
N VAL A 23 -4.62 10.10 -22.36
CA VAL A 23 -3.88 9.23 -21.46
C VAL A 23 -4.81 8.27 -20.73
N CYS A 24 -5.92 8.75 -20.19
CA CYS A 24 -6.87 7.91 -19.43
C CYS A 24 -7.62 6.92 -20.34
N THR A 25 -7.72 7.18 -21.62
CA THR A 25 -8.34 6.28 -22.59
C THR A 25 -7.33 5.45 -23.38
N SER A 26 -6.05 5.64 -23.11
CA SER A 26 -4.97 4.90 -23.76
C SER A 26 -5.04 3.41 -23.41
N LYS A 27 -4.69 2.57 -24.38
CA LYS A 27 -4.56 1.12 -24.18
C LYS A 27 -3.13 0.70 -23.84
N ASP A 28 -2.20 1.64 -23.79
CA ASP A 28 -0.80 1.35 -23.45
C ASP A 28 -0.65 1.24 -21.93
N PRO A 29 -0.21 0.07 -21.42
CA PRO A 29 -0.01 -0.11 -19.97
C PRO A 29 0.96 0.89 -19.35
N ARG A 30 1.85 1.49 -20.14
CA ARG A 30 2.80 2.50 -19.65
C ARG A 30 2.11 3.81 -19.24
N ASP A 31 0.88 4.02 -19.67
CA ASP A 31 0.09 5.18 -19.27
C ASP A 31 -0.70 4.94 -17.98
N ASN A 32 -0.66 3.73 -17.45
CA ASN A 32 -1.33 3.39 -16.20
C ASN A 32 -0.44 3.75 -15.01
N ARG A 33 -1.05 4.37 -13.98
CA ARG A 33 -0.36 4.74 -12.75
C ARG A 33 -1.19 4.34 -11.55
N LEU A 34 -0.68 3.41 -10.74
CA LEU A 34 -1.27 3.10 -9.45
C LEU A 34 -0.97 4.24 -8.47
N ARG A 35 -1.73 4.30 -7.39
CA ARG A 35 -1.54 5.33 -6.36
C ARG A 35 -0.16 5.20 -5.73
N THR A 36 0.38 6.32 -5.29
CA THR A 36 1.77 6.43 -4.82
C THR A 36 2.09 5.45 -3.71
N SER A 37 3.13 4.66 -3.92
CA SER A 37 3.73 3.82 -2.91
C SER A 37 5.11 3.38 -3.39
N ALA A 38 5.97 3.00 -2.46
CA ALA A 38 7.32 2.53 -2.75
C ALA A 38 7.72 1.45 -1.75
N MET A 39 8.71 0.64 -2.14
CA MET A 39 9.27 -0.36 -1.25
C MET A 39 10.79 -0.23 -1.24
N LEU A 40 11.37 -0.19 -0.06
CA LEU A 40 12.81 -0.25 0.15
C LEU A 40 13.20 -1.68 0.52
N GLU A 41 14.26 -2.17 -0.12
CA GLU A 41 14.75 -3.52 0.11
C GLU A 41 16.26 -3.48 0.36
N TRP A 42 16.70 -4.04 1.49
CA TRP A 42 18.12 -4.17 1.83
C TRP A 42 18.30 -5.33 2.81
N ASP A 43 19.37 -6.12 2.64
CA ASP A 43 19.74 -7.20 3.56
C ASP A 43 18.54 -8.07 3.97
N ASP A 44 17.71 -8.48 3.04
CA ASP A 44 16.49 -9.28 3.27
C ASP A 44 15.38 -8.54 4.06
N ILE A 45 15.54 -7.24 4.31
CA ILE A 45 14.51 -6.42 4.95
C ILE A 45 13.73 -5.68 3.87
N ARG A 46 12.41 -5.66 4.01
CA ARG A 46 11.52 -4.91 3.11
C ARG A 46 10.64 -3.97 3.92
N LEU A 47 10.74 -2.69 3.57
CA LEU A 47 9.92 -1.62 4.15
C LEU A 47 9.03 -1.04 3.05
N VAL A 48 7.73 -1.11 3.25
CA VAL A 48 6.75 -0.51 2.32
C VAL A 48 6.36 0.87 2.83
N ILE A 49 6.39 1.86 1.95
CA ILE A 49 5.99 3.23 2.27
C ILE A 49 4.58 3.43 1.75
N ASP A 50 3.64 3.60 2.68
CA ASP A 50 2.20 3.72 2.47
C ASP A 50 1.54 2.44 1.92
N ALA A 51 0.35 2.20 2.38
CA ALA A 51 -0.48 1.06 1.97
C ALA A 51 -1.86 1.58 1.57
N GLY A 52 -1.94 2.11 0.36
CA GLY A 52 -3.17 2.65 -0.20
C GLY A 52 -4.09 1.58 -0.76
N PRO A 53 -5.17 1.98 -1.44
CA PRO A 53 -6.15 1.03 -1.99
C PRO A 53 -5.59 0.05 -3.00
N ASP A 54 -4.45 0.36 -3.63
CA ASP A 54 -3.82 -0.52 -4.62
C ASP A 54 -2.79 -1.47 -3.99
N PHE A 55 -2.64 -1.47 -2.67
CA PHE A 55 -1.62 -2.25 -1.96
C PHE A 55 -1.64 -3.71 -2.35
N ARG A 56 -2.81 -4.33 -2.36
CA ARG A 56 -2.94 -5.74 -2.73
C ARG A 56 -2.37 -6.02 -4.13
N TYR A 57 -2.78 -5.23 -5.11
CA TYR A 57 -2.31 -5.40 -6.48
C TYR A 57 -0.80 -5.14 -6.60
N GLN A 58 -0.31 -4.11 -5.91
CA GLN A 58 1.11 -3.77 -5.90
C GLN A 58 1.96 -4.91 -5.36
N MET A 59 1.52 -5.54 -4.28
CA MET A 59 2.24 -6.67 -3.68
C MET A 59 2.18 -7.92 -4.58
N LEU A 60 1.01 -8.20 -5.16
CA LEU A 60 0.88 -9.33 -6.10
C LEU A 60 1.80 -9.15 -7.31
N ARG A 61 1.91 -7.93 -7.82
CA ARG A 61 2.75 -7.64 -8.97
C ARG A 61 4.24 -7.83 -8.68
N THR A 62 4.70 -7.50 -7.48
CA THR A 62 6.10 -7.69 -7.08
C THR A 62 6.43 -9.15 -6.79
N GLY A 63 5.44 -9.94 -6.42
CA GLY A 63 5.63 -11.34 -6.05
C GLY A 63 6.28 -11.55 -4.69
N VAL A 64 6.43 -10.51 -3.86
CA VAL A 64 7.03 -10.67 -2.54
C VAL A 64 6.11 -11.47 -1.62
N ARG A 65 6.70 -12.32 -0.77
CA ARG A 65 5.98 -13.13 0.20
C ARG A 65 6.08 -12.60 1.62
N HIS A 66 7.06 -11.75 1.88
CA HIS A 66 7.34 -11.22 3.21
C HIS A 66 7.64 -9.74 3.13
N ILE A 67 7.10 -8.97 4.06
CA ILE A 67 7.51 -7.59 4.33
C ILE A 67 7.73 -7.47 5.83
N ASP A 68 8.60 -6.55 6.23
CA ASP A 68 9.00 -6.41 7.64
C ASP A 68 8.27 -5.26 8.33
N ALA A 69 8.01 -4.20 7.59
CA ALA A 69 7.40 -3.00 8.17
C ALA A 69 6.70 -2.17 7.12
N ILE A 70 5.80 -1.32 7.60
CA ILE A 70 5.13 -0.30 6.79
C ILE A 70 5.38 1.04 7.45
N LEU A 71 5.81 2.02 6.65
CA LEU A 71 5.96 3.40 7.08
C LEU A 71 4.84 4.22 6.45
N LEU A 72 3.99 4.81 7.29
CA LEU A 72 2.90 5.67 6.85
C LEU A 72 3.36 7.12 6.82
N THR A 73 3.21 7.78 5.69
CA THR A 73 3.59 9.19 5.54
C THR A 73 2.55 10.11 6.16
N HIS A 74 1.27 9.80 5.96
CA HIS A 74 0.16 10.55 6.53
C HIS A 74 -1.13 9.71 6.45
N GLU A 75 -2.23 10.23 6.99
CA GLU A 75 -3.46 9.49 7.22
C GLU A 75 -4.52 9.60 6.11
N HIS A 76 -4.21 10.18 4.96
CA HIS A 76 -5.16 10.23 3.84
C HIS A 76 -5.48 8.82 3.34
N LYS A 77 -6.71 8.60 2.92
CA LYS A 77 -7.18 7.26 2.54
C LYS A 77 -6.40 6.64 1.37
N ASP A 78 -5.91 7.45 0.46
CA ASP A 78 -5.09 6.96 -0.65
C ASP A 78 -3.71 6.44 -0.19
N HIS A 79 -3.35 6.66 1.07
CA HIS A 79 -2.09 6.18 1.68
C HIS A 79 -2.28 5.11 2.75
N ILE A 80 -3.49 4.93 3.26
CA ILE A 80 -3.76 3.95 4.34
C ILE A 80 -4.92 3.00 4.01
N GLY A 81 -5.65 3.22 2.92
CA GLY A 81 -6.87 2.47 2.61
C GLY A 81 -6.67 0.98 2.36
N GLY A 82 -5.45 0.53 2.14
CA GLY A 82 -5.13 -0.88 1.91
C GLY A 82 -4.54 -1.61 3.11
N LEU A 83 -4.55 -1.00 4.30
CA LEU A 83 -3.94 -1.61 5.49
C LEU A 83 -4.56 -2.96 5.87
N ASP A 84 -5.82 -3.19 5.57
CA ASP A 84 -6.45 -4.48 5.87
C ASP A 84 -5.83 -5.63 5.07
N ASP A 85 -5.31 -5.37 3.90
CA ASP A 85 -4.67 -6.39 3.07
C ASP A 85 -3.28 -6.79 3.59
N VAL A 86 -2.70 -5.98 4.46
CA VAL A 86 -1.41 -6.31 5.11
C VAL A 86 -1.52 -7.60 5.92
N ARG A 87 -2.72 -7.91 6.40
CA ARG A 87 -2.98 -9.09 7.19
C ARG A 87 -2.57 -10.40 6.48
N ALA A 88 -2.62 -10.44 5.16
CA ALA A 88 -2.18 -11.60 4.41
C ALA A 88 -0.74 -11.98 4.71
N PHE A 89 0.13 -10.99 4.90
CA PHE A 89 1.54 -11.23 5.24
C PHE A 89 1.73 -11.79 6.65
N ASN A 90 0.80 -11.53 7.56
CA ASN A 90 0.86 -12.10 8.91
C ASN A 90 0.73 -13.62 8.87
N PHE A 91 -0.03 -14.17 7.92
CA PHE A 91 -0.41 -15.56 7.88
C PHE A 91 0.22 -16.37 6.74
N VAL A 92 1.18 -15.80 6.01
CA VAL A 92 1.79 -16.43 4.83
C VAL A 92 2.47 -17.77 5.19
N ASP A 93 2.96 -17.93 6.41
CA ASP A 93 3.61 -19.14 6.90
C ASP A 93 2.81 -19.78 8.04
N TYR A 94 1.48 -19.66 8.02
CA TYR A 94 0.63 -20.26 9.04
C TYR A 94 1.02 -21.74 9.30
N PRO A 95 1.10 -22.22 10.57
CA PRO A 95 0.63 -21.56 11.80
C PRO A 95 1.61 -20.54 12.42
N THR A 96 2.78 -20.34 11.83
CA THR A 96 3.68 -19.27 12.28
C THR A 96 3.09 -17.92 11.86
N ILE A 97 2.91 -17.03 12.82
CA ILE A 97 2.35 -15.71 12.58
C ILE A 97 3.49 -14.69 12.56
N HIS A 98 3.61 -13.96 11.45
CA HIS A 98 4.60 -12.88 11.29
C HIS A 98 4.01 -11.56 11.75
N ARG A 99 4.74 -10.87 12.59
CA ARG A 99 4.38 -9.52 13.02
C ARG A 99 4.95 -8.51 12.03
N ILE A 100 4.11 -7.56 11.63
CA ILE A 100 4.52 -6.46 10.75
C ILE A 100 4.33 -5.17 11.51
N ASP A 101 5.44 -4.44 11.71
CA ASP A 101 5.41 -3.18 12.42
C ASP A 101 4.94 -2.06 11.50
N VAL A 102 4.11 -1.19 12.05
CA VAL A 102 3.61 -0.01 11.33
C VAL A 102 4.12 1.24 12.01
N PHE A 103 4.88 2.03 11.27
CA PHE A 103 5.47 3.27 11.75
C PHE A 103 4.76 4.48 11.15
N GLY A 104 4.65 5.54 11.92
CA GLY A 104 4.06 6.78 11.45
C GLY A 104 4.09 7.82 12.56
N THR A 105 3.62 9.03 12.26
CA THR A 105 3.48 10.04 13.29
C THR A 105 2.39 9.63 14.28
N ARG A 106 2.41 10.24 15.47
CA ARG A 106 1.39 9.98 16.49
C ARG A 106 -0.02 10.25 15.95
N GLN A 107 -0.18 11.33 15.21
CA GLN A 107 -1.47 11.70 14.62
C GLN A 107 -1.95 10.64 13.61
N THR A 108 -1.07 10.22 12.71
CA THR A 108 -1.39 9.21 11.69
C THR A 108 -1.80 7.90 12.35
N LEU A 109 -1.03 7.42 13.32
CA LEU A 109 -1.33 6.16 14.02
C LEU A 109 -2.63 6.24 14.81
N LYS A 110 -2.92 7.38 15.39
CA LYS A 110 -4.18 7.60 16.10
C LYS A 110 -5.38 7.50 15.16
N CYS A 111 -5.29 8.12 13.98
CA CYS A 111 -6.35 8.03 12.96
C CYS A 111 -6.55 6.61 12.47
N VAL A 112 -5.49 5.86 12.22
CA VAL A 112 -5.56 4.47 11.79
C VAL A 112 -6.25 3.59 12.85
N ARG A 113 -5.88 3.75 14.11
CA ARG A 113 -6.49 3.00 15.22
C ARG A 113 -7.97 3.32 15.36
N LYS A 114 -8.36 4.56 15.20
CA LYS A 114 -9.75 4.99 15.28
C LYS A 114 -10.59 4.35 14.17
N ASP A 115 -10.14 4.42 12.93
CA ASP A 115 -10.82 3.82 11.78
C ASP A 115 -11.02 2.32 11.99
N ARG A 116 -9.99 1.61 12.44
CA ARG A 116 -10.06 0.16 12.68
C ARG A 116 -11.00 -0.18 13.84
N SER A 117 -11.04 0.65 14.86
CA SER A 117 -11.96 0.47 15.99
C SER A 117 -13.42 0.62 15.56
N GLU A 118 -13.71 1.58 14.69
CA GLU A 118 -15.04 1.79 14.15
C GLU A 118 -15.49 0.61 13.28
N GLU A 119 -14.61 0.06 12.48
CA GLU A 119 -14.88 -1.14 11.66
C GLU A 119 -15.24 -2.34 12.54
N ARG A 120 -14.64 -2.49 13.69
CA ARG A 120 -14.93 -3.58 14.61
C ARG A 120 -16.29 -3.48 15.29
N ARG A 121 -16.93 -2.34 15.24
CA ARG A 121 -18.23 -2.09 15.88
C ARG A 121 -19.42 -2.41 14.98
N VAL A 122 -19.17 -2.73 13.73
CA VAL A 122 -20.23 -3.00 12.76
C VAL A 122 -20.70 -4.45 12.82
#